data_2c810750b1ca2109e1c665fcb607e804
#
_entry.id   2c810750b1ca2109e1c665fcb607e804
#
_cell.length_a   1.000
_cell.length_b   1.000
_cell.length_c   1.000
_cell.angle_alpha   90.00
_cell.angle_beta   90.00
_cell.angle_gamma   90.00
#
_symmetry.space_group_name_H-M   'P 1'
#
loop_
_entity.id
_entity.type
_entity.pdbx_description
1 polymer ?
#
loop_
_entity_poly.entity_id
_entity_poly.type
_entity_poly.pdbx_seq_one_letter_code
_entity_poly.pdbx_strand_id
1 'polypeptide(L)'
;MMMHATLADESHPEQPQRIARIFEMLQRHGCIDRMLRIPSREARRHEVESVHDAALWDTFESIVQLPVEQLKAYSQDLEARSSLYLNPHSTFCARLACGSVIETCSAVAAGRVRNGIAIVRPPGHHAEPGSGTGFCLYNNVAVAATTLLNRPTGAADRVQRVMILDWDVHHGNGTQRAFWDDDR
;
A
#
# COMPACT_ATOMS: atom_id res chain seq x y z
N MET A 1 6.60 -6.33 -5.73
CA MET A 1 7.02 -5.35 -4.70
C MET A 1 8.56 -5.18 -4.61
N MET A 2 9.34 -6.20 -4.90
CA MET A 2 10.81 -6.07 -4.95
C MET A 2 11.32 -5.14 -6.08
N MET A 3 10.54 -4.92 -7.11
CA MET A 3 10.91 -4.06 -8.25
C MET A 3 10.78 -2.55 -7.99
N HIS A 4 10.11 -2.15 -6.90
CA HIS A 4 10.09 -0.75 -6.47
C HIS A 4 11.41 -0.45 -5.74
N ALA A 5 12.33 0.22 -6.41
CA ALA A 5 13.65 0.59 -5.92
C ALA A 5 14.02 1.96 -6.48
N THR A 6 14.84 2.72 -5.74
CA THR A 6 15.34 4.01 -6.22
C THR A 6 16.13 3.85 -7.52
N LEU A 7 16.06 4.84 -8.39
CA LEU A 7 16.90 4.97 -9.59
C LEU A 7 18.22 5.71 -9.28
N ALA A 8 18.40 6.19 -8.04
CA ALA A 8 19.66 6.78 -7.58
C ALA A 8 20.66 5.70 -7.20
N ASP A 9 21.95 6.04 -7.26
CA ASP A 9 23.04 5.13 -6.88
C ASP A 9 23.23 5.02 -5.37
N GLU A 10 22.46 5.79 -4.58
CA GLU A 10 22.54 5.84 -3.14
C GLU A 10 21.58 4.85 -2.47
N SER A 11 21.96 4.38 -1.28
CA SER A 11 21.09 3.52 -0.47
C SER A 11 19.91 4.32 0.08
N HIS A 12 18.69 3.80 -0.09
CA HIS A 12 17.47 4.40 0.42
C HIS A 12 16.94 3.60 1.62
N PRO A 13 16.42 4.23 2.69
CA PRO A 13 15.88 3.52 3.85
C PRO A 13 14.67 2.65 3.49
N GLU A 14 13.81 3.11 2.60
CA GLU A 14 12.73 2.32 2.01
C GLU A 14 13.28 1.54 0.80
N GLN A 15 13.59 0.26 0.98
CA GLN A 15 14.27 -0.57 -0.02
C GLN A 15 13.69 -1.99 -0.06
N PRO A 16 13.83 -2.71 -1.20
CA PRO A 16 13.28 -4.05 -1.39
C PRO A 16 13.65 -5.06 -0.31
N GLN A 17 14.85 -4.97 0.22
CA GLN A 17 15.39 -5.87 1.25
C GLN A 17 14.56 -5.89 2.53
N ARG A 18 13.81 -4.81 2.83
CA ARG A 18 12.94 -4.76 4.03
C ARG A 18 11.97 -5.93 4.07
N ILE A 19 11.19 -6.15 3.00
CA ILE A 19 10.21 -7.25 2.97
C ILE A 19 10.88 -8.62 2.87
N ALA A 20 12.01 -8.73 2.17
CA ALA A 20 12.77 -9.96 2.10
C ALA A 20 13.26 -10.39 3.49
N ARG A 21 13.84 -9.47 4.27
CA ARG A 21 14.33 -9.74 5.62
C ARG A 21 13.22 -10.11 6.60
N ILE A 22 12.06 -9.45 6.52
CA ILE A 22 10.89 -9.82 7.34
C ILE A 22 10.44 -11.25 7.00
N PHE A 23 10.32 -11.58 5.71
CA PHE A 23 9.91 -12.91 5.28
C PHE A 23 10.91 -13.99 5.72
N GLU A 24 12.23 -13.77 5.52
CA GLU A 24 13.29 -14.68 5.99
C GLU A 24 13.23 -14.91 7.50
N MET A 25 12.96 -13.88 8.28
CA MET A 25 12.84 -13.98 9.73
C MET A 25 11.63 -14.86 10.12
N LEU A 26 10.47 -14.63 9.52
CA LEU A 26 9.28 -15.45 9.76
C LEU A 26 9.52 -16.92 9.37
N GLN A 27 10.24 -17.16 8.27
CA GLN A 27 10.58 -18.52 7.83
C GLN A 27 11.53 -19.20 8.82
N ARG A 28 12.58 -18.51 9.26
CA ARG A 28 13.55 -19.05 10.25
C ARG A 28 12.88 -19.45 11.57
N HIS A 29 11.83 -18.73 11.98
CA HIS A 29 11.08 -19.02 13.21
C HIS A 29 9.93 -19.99 12.99
N GLY A 30 9.82 -20.66 11.83
CA GLY A 30 8.78 -21.65 11.55
C GLY A 30 7.37 -21.05 11.51
N CYS A 31 7.24 -19.72 11.35
CA CYS A 31 5.93 -19.08 11.28
C CYS A 31 5.22 -19.39 9.95
N ILE A 32 5.97 -19.40 8.85
CA ILE A 32 5.43 -19.56 7.48
C ILE A 32 4.71 -20.91 7.33
N ASP A 33 5.25 -21.99 7.89
CA ASP A 33 4.66 -23.34 7.82
C ASP A 33 3.31 -23.46 8.53
N ARG A 34 2.99 -22.48 9.38
CA ARG A 34 1.74 -22.40 10.15
C ARG A 34 0.73 -21.41 9.55
N MET A 35 1.06 -20.77 8.43
CA MET A 35 0.26 -19.74 7.79
C MET A 35 -0.40 -20.26 6.52
N LEU A 36 -1.65 -19.86 6.32
CA LEU A 36 -2.31 -19.97 5.03
C LEU A 36 -1.83 -18.82 4.13
N ARG A 37 -1.25 -19.18 2.98
CA ARG A 37 -0.83 -18.16 2.01
C ARG A 37 -2.04 -17.60 1.27
N ILE A 38 -2.25 -16.30 1.40
CA ILE A 38 -3.28 -15.57 0.66
C ILE A 38 -2.69 -15.12 -0.69
N PRO A 39 -3.32 -15.45 -1.83
CA PRO A 39 -2.86 -14.98 -3.14
C PRO A 39 -2.89 -13.46 -3.23
N SER A 40 -1.81 -12.88 -3.74
CA SER A 40 -1.72 -11.44 -4.01
C SER A 40 -2.38 -11.10 -5.34
N ARG A 41 -3.02 -9.93 -5.43
CA ARG A 41 -3.47 -9.31 -6.67
C ARG A 41 -3.20 -7.82 -6.66
N GLU A 42 -3.27 -7.19 -7.81
CA GLU A 42 -3.31 -5.73 -7.86
C GLU A 42 -4.67 -5.21 -7.35
N ALA A 43 -4.65 -4.07 -6.67
CA ALA A 43 -5.87 -3.32 -6.39
C ALA A 43 -6.44 -2.78 -7.71
N ARG A 44 -7.76 -2.79 -7.82
CA ARG A 44 -8.47 -2.22 -8.96
C ARG A 44 -8.55 -0.70 -8.80
N ARG A 45 -8.66 0.01 -9.92
CA ARG A 45 -8.75 1.47 -9.94
C ARG A 45 -9.84 1.98 -8.98
N HIS A 46 -11.05 1.46 -9.05
CA HIS A 46 -12.15 1.90 -8.20
C HIS A 46 -11.94 1.61 -6.70
N GLU A 47 -11.12 0.60 -6.35
CA GLU A 47 -10.75 0.33 -4.95
C GLU A 47 -9.81 1.43 -4.44
N VAL A 48 -8.83 1.83 -5.23
CA VAL A 48 -7.90 2.94 -4.90
C VAL A 48 -8.65 4.27 -4.87
N GLU A 49 -9.51 4.53 -5.85
CA GLU A 49 -10.33 5.75 -5.93
C GLU A 49 -11.40 5.85 -4.84
N SER A 50 -11.65 4.80 -4.06
CA SER A 50 -12.50 4.89 -2.87
C SER A 50 -11.87 5.73 -1.75
N VAL A 51 -10.57 6.03 -1.83
CA VAL A 51 -9.80 6.83 -0.87
C VAL A 51 -9.05 7.96 -1.55
N HIS A 52 -8.57 7.72 -2.76
CA HIS A 52 -7.71 8.66 -3.49
C HIS A 52 -8.44 9.28 -4.67
N ASP A 53 -8.06 10.50 -4.99
CA ASP A 53 -8.56 11.20 -6.18
C ASP A 53 -8.14 10.47 -7.46
N ALA A 54 -9.05 10.41 -8.44
CA ALA A 54 -8.76 9.83 -9.76
C ALA A 54 -7.53 10.47 -10.42
N ALA A 55 -7.34 11.78 -10.20
CA ALA A 55 -6.18 12.53 -10.71
C ALA A 55 -4.84 11.99 -10.15
N LEU A 56 -4.80 11.52 -8.91
CA LEU A 56 -3.59 10.92 -8.34
C LEU A 56 -3.21 9.63 -9.07
N TRP A 57 -4.21 8.76 -9.32
CA TRP A 57 -4.01 7.55 -10.11
C TRP A 57 -3.46 7.87 -11.50
N ASP A 58 -4.14 8.75 -12.25
CA ASP A 58 -3.76 9.09 -13.61
C ASP A 58 -2.36 9.73 -13.65
N THR A 59 -2.03 10.58 -12.68
CA THR A 59 -0.71 11.19 -12.54
C THR A 59 0.38 10.13 -12.38
N PHE A 60 0.25 9.21 -11.43
CA PHE A 60 1.27 8.19 -11.20
C PHE A 60 1.40 7.23 -12.38
N GLU A 61 0.28 6.79 -13.00
CA GLU A 61 0.33 5.93 -14.18
C GLU A 61 1.00 6.62 -15.37
N SER A 62 0.82 7.92 -15.54
CA SER A 62 1.46 8.67 -16.61
C SER A 62 2.96 8.88 -16.38
N ILE A 63 3.35 9.19 -15.14
CA ILE A 63 4.75 9.47 -14.79
C ILE A 63 5.63 8.23 -14.99
N VAL A 64 5.17 7.04 -14.57
CA VAL A 64 5.97 5.81 -14.71
C VAL A 64 6.14 5.35 -16.16
N GLN A 65 5.42 5.94 -17.10
CA GLN A 65 5.58 5.72 -18.55
C GLN A 65 6.58 6.68 -19.21
N LEU A 66 7.10 7.66 -18.48
CA LEU A 66 8.10 8.58 -19.00
C LEU A 66 9.37 7.85 -19.43
N PRO A 67 10.12 8.36 -20.42
CA PRO A 67 11.48 7.90 -20.71
C PRO A 67 12.33 7.87 -19.44
N VAL A 68 13.20 6.87 -19.30
CA VAL A 68 13.95 6.58 -18.06
C VAL A 68 14.67 7.82 -17.51
N GLU A 69 15.30 8.61 -18.35
CA GLU A 69 16.02 9.81 -17.91
C GLU A 69 15.08 10.90 -17.35
N GLN A 70 13.90 11.07 -17.99
CA GLN A 70 12.89 12.01 -17.48
C GLN A 70 12.26 11.52 -16.19
N LEU A 71 11.97 10.22 -16.10
CA LEU A 71 11.47 9.60 -14.88
C LEU A 71 12.48 9.72 -13.73
N LYS A 72 13.78 9.52 -14.01
CA LYS A 72 14.84 9.67 -13.02
C LYS A 72 14.91 11.10 -12.48
N ALA A 73 14.90 12.09 -13.36
CA ALA A 73 14.90 13.50 -12.97
C ALA A 73 13.66 13.87 -12.16
N TYR A 74 12.48 13.42 -12.61
CA TYR A 74 11.22 13.64 -11.90
C TYR A 74 11.23 12.97 -10.50
N SER A 75 11.72 11.73 -10.43
CA SER A 75 11.81 10.99 -9.17
C SER A 75 12.75 11.65 -8.17
N GLN A 76 13.87 12.21 -8.62
CA GLN A 76 14.80 12.96 -7.76
C GLN A 76 14.16 14.25 -7.21
N ASP A 77 13.43 14.99 -8.04
CA ASP A 77 12.68 16.17 -7.59
C ASP A 77 11.59 15.80 -6.59
N LEU A 78 10.85 14.73 -6.87
CA LEU A 78 9.80 14.22 -5.98
C LEU A 78 10.37 13.75 -4.65
N GLU A 79 11.50 13.07 -4.66
CA GLU A 79 12.22 12.64 -3.45
C GLU A 79 12.63 13.85 -2.59
N ALA A 80 13.20 14.88 -3.20
CA ALA A 80 13.66 16.08 -2.50
C ALA A 80 12.50 16.86 -1.82
N ARG A 81 11.32 16.92 -2.42
CA ARG A 81 10.19 17.72 -1.92
C ARG A 81 9.16 16.95 -1.11
N SER A 82 9.07 15.65 -1.27
CA SER A 82 8.02 14.80 -0.64
C SER A 82 8.50 13.44 -0.16
N SER A 83 9.82 13.19 -0.16
CA SER A 83 10.40 11.91 0.25
C SER A 83 9.73 10.72 -0.44
N LEU A 84 9.50 10.82 -1.75
CA LEU A 84 8.88 9.78 -2.55
C LEU A 84 9.64 9.59 -3.84
N TYR A 85 10.13 8.40 -4.09
CA TYR A 85 10.77 8.05 -5.35
C TYR A 85 9.88 7.17 -6.23
N LEU A 86 10.11 7.23 -7.52
CA LEU A 86 9.41 6.43 -8.53
C LEU A 86 10.40 5.75 -9.48
N ASN A 87 9.98 4.59 -9.96
CA ASN A 87 10.58 3.89 -11.09
C ASN A 87 9.47 3.29 -11.97
N PRO A 88 9.78 2.66 -13.11
CA PRO A 88 8.76 2.13 -14.01
C PRO A 88 7.82 1.07 -13.40
N HIS A 89 8.18 0.50 -12.25
CA HIS A 89 7.40 -0.55 -11.57
C HIS A 89 6.69 -0.04 -10.30
N SER A 90 6.84 1.23 -9.96
CA SER A 90 6.34 1.77 -8.68
C SER A 90 4.83 1.65 -8.54
N THR A 91 4.06 2.03 -9.55
CA THR A 91 2.60 1.95 -9.51
C THR A 91 2.10 0.51 -9.48
N PHE A 92 2.72 -0.39 -10.25
CA PHE A 92 2.43 -1.82 -10.16
C PHE A 92 2.66 -2.36 -8.74
N CYS A 93 3.81 -2.02 -8.13
CA CYS A 93 4.12 -2.46 -6.77
C CYS A 93 3.15 -1.86 -5.74
N ALA A 94 2.74 -0.60 -5.90
CA ALA A 94 1.77 0.06 -5.03
C ALA A 94 0.37 -0.59 -5.14
N ARG A 95 -0.10 -0.86 -6.36
CA ARG A 95 -1.36 -1.59 -6.57
C ARG A 95 -1.29 -3.00 -5.98
N LEU A 96 -0.17 -3.70 -6.14
CA LEU A 96 0.02 -5.03 -5.56
C LEU A 96 0.05 -4.99 -4.02
N ALA A 97 0.63 -3.94 -3.42
CA ALA A 97 0.60 -3.73 -1.98
C ALA A 97 -0.84 -3.53 -1.47
N CYS A 98 -1.58 -2.58 -2.05
CA CYS A 98 -2.99 -2.35 -1.72
C CYS A 98 -3.84 -3.62 -1.87
N GLY A 99 -3.77 -4.27 -3.02
CA GLY A 99 -4.56 -5.47 -3.30
C GLY A 99 -4.23 -6.64 -2.35
N SER A 100 -2.97 -6.79 -1.95
CA SER A 100 -2.55 -7.80 -0.97
C SER A 100 -3.12 -7.52 0.42
N VAL A 101 -3.20 -6.25 0.84
CA VAL A 101 -3.83 -5.88 2.12
C VAL A 101 -5.33 -6.13 2.05
N ILE A 102 -6.01 -5.76 0.95
CA ILE A 102 -7.44 -6.05 0.74
C ILE A 102 -7.71 -7.55 0.87
N GLU A 103 -6.95 -8.40 0.17
CA GLU A 103 -7.16 -9.86 0.20
C GLU A 103 -6.89 -10.46 1.58
N THR A 104 -5.88 -9.95 2.29
CA THR A 104 -5.58 -10.38 3.66
C THR A 104 -6.74 -10.01 4.60
N CYS A 105 -7.20 -8.77 4.56
CA CYS A 105 -8.33 -8.31 5.38
C CYS A 105 -9.63 -9.04 5.03
N SER A 106 -9.92 -9.26 3.74
CA SER A 106 -11.07 -10.05 3.27
C SER A 106 -11.02 -11.49 3.78
N ALA A 107 -9.85 -12.12 3.83
CA ALA A 107 -9.71 -13.47 4.35
C ALA A 107 -10.04 -13.57 5.85
N VAL A 108 -9.65 -12.54 6.62
CA VAL A 108 -9.98 -12.45 8.05
C VAL A 108 -11.48 -12.15 8.24
N ALA A 109 -12.00 -11.15 7.56
CA ALA A 109 -13.40 -10.73 7.67
C ALA A 109 -14.38 -11.84 7.27
N ALA A 110 -14.05 -12.63 6.25
CA ALA A 110 -14.83 -13.81 5.83
C ALA A 110 -14.63 -15.04 6.73
N GLY A 111 -13.84 -14.94 7.79
CA GLY A 111 -13.57 -16.06 8.71
C GLY A 111 -12.72 -17.20 8.14
N ARG A 112 -12.07 -16.99 6.99
CA ARG A 112 -11.17 -18.01 6.39
C ARG A 112 -9.91 -18.22 7.21
N VAL A 113 -9.45 -17.18 7.87
CA VAL A 113 -8.34 -17.19 8.83
C VAL A 113 -8.69 -16.33 10.04
N ARG A 114 -8.06 -16.58 11.19
CA ARG A 114 -8.34 -15.85 12.44
C ARG A 114 -7.67 -14.47 12.46
N ASN A 115 -6.50 -14.35 11.87
CA ASN A 115 -5.71 -13.13 11.73
C ASN A 115 -4.85 -13.23 10.46
N GLY A 116 -4.21 -12.13 10.07
CA GLY A 116 -3.35 -12.10 8.90
C GLY A 116 -2.19 -11.12 9.06
N ILE A 117 -1.14 -11.34 8.26
CA ILE A 117 -0.03 -10.42 8.12
C ILE A 117 0.21 -10.15 6.63
N ALA A 118 0.28 -8.87 6.26
CA ALA A 118 0.65 -8.44 4.91
C ALA A 118 2.03 -7.79 4.94
N ILE A 119 3.02 -8.46 4.35
CA ILE A 119 4.38 -7.94 4.22
C ILE A 119 4.48 -7.27 2.86
N VAL A 120 4.19 -5.99 2.82
CA VAL A 120 4.01 -5.21 1.58
C VAL A 120 4.87 -3.96 1.54
N ARG A 121 5.16 -3.50 0.33
CA ARG A 121 5.79 -2.21 0.01
C ARG A 121 5.42 -1.78 -1.42
N PRO A 122 5.38 -0.46 -1.70
CA PRO A 122 5.66 0.68 -0.80
C PRO A 122 4.68 0.77 0.37
N PRO A 123 5.01 1.54 1.43
CA PRO A 123 4.11 1.81 2.55
C PRO A 123 2.95 2.72 2.13
N GLY A 124 2.05 3.08 3.07
CA GLY A 124 0.81 3.75 2.67
C GLY A 124 0.32 4.89 3.57
N HIS A 125 0.66 4.93 4.84
CA HIS A 125 -0.03 5.77 5.83
C HIS A 125 0.14 7.29 5.65
N HIS A 126 1.15 7.71 4.87
CA HIS A 126 1.33 9.12 4.52
C HIS A 126 0.61 9.54 3.23
N ALA A 127 0.17 8.59 2.39
CA ALA A 127 -0.54 8.93 1.16
C ALA A 127 -1.92 9.54 1.47
N GLU A 128 -2.09 10.81 1.13
CA GLU A 128 -3.34 11.56 1.25
C GLU A 128 -4.24 11.35 0.01
N PRO A 129 -5.52 11.76 0.03
CA PRO A 129 -6.41 11.58 -1.12
C PRO A 129 -5.84 12.08 -2.45
N GLY A 130 -5.23 13.25 -2.48
CA GLY A 130 -4.71 13.88 -3.70
C GLY A 130 -3.19 13.82 -3.87
N SER A 131 -2.42 13.20 -2.96
CA SER A 131 -0.95 13.23 -3.02
C SER A 131 -0.29 12.04 -2.38
N GLY A 132 0.81 11.56 -2.99
CA GLY A 132 1.74 10.63 -2.38
C GLY A 132 2.90 11.37 -1.71
N THR A 133 3.34 10.89 -0.55
CA THR A 133 4.45 11.46 0.22
C THR A 133 4.99 10.44 1.22
N GLY A 134 6.18 10.69 1.81
CA GLY A 134 6.75 9.85 2.86
C GLY A 134 6.86 8.38 2.44
N PHE A 135 7.41 8.10 1.26
CA PHE A 135 7.54 6.78 0.64
C PHE A 135 6.22 6.14 0.18
N CYS A 136 5.06 6.78 0.41
CA CYS A 136 3.74 6.23 0.19
C CYS A 136 3.12 6.74 -1.12
N LEU A 137 2.73 5.82 -2.03
CA LEU A 137 1.99 6.16 -3.24
C LEU A 137 0.48 6.14 -2.98
N TYR A 138 -0.03 5.02 -2.45
CA TYR A 138 -1.42 4.81 -2.07
C TYR A 138 -1.52 4.35 -0.63
N ASN A 139 -2.58 4.71 0.07
CA ASN A 139 -2.80 4.30 1.44
C ASN A 139 -3.38 2.88 1.49
N ASN A 140 -2.51 1.89 1.59
CA ASN A 140 -2.84 0.47 1.54
C ASN A 140 -3.92 0.09 2.58
N VAL A 141 -3.80 0.59 3.80
CA VAL A 141 -4.70 0.25 4.92
C VAL A 141 -6.04 0.94 4.76
N ALA A 142 -6.04 2.24 4.41
CA ALA A 142 -7.28 2.99 4.18
C ALA A 142 -8.08 2.40 3.02
N VAL A 143 -7.42 2.07 1.90
CA VAL A 143 -8.07 1.43 0.75
C VAL A 143 -8.68 0.09 1.13
N ALA A 144 -7.99 -0.74 1.93
CA ALA A 144 -8.51 -2.02 2.38
C ALA A 144 -9.72 -1.82 3.32
N ALA A 145 -9.61 -0.94 4.32
CA ALA A 145 -10.70 -0.64 5.25
C ALA A 145 -11.96 -0.16 4.51
N THR A 146 -11.81 0.86 3.64
CA THR A 146 -12.92 1.40 2.85
C THR A 146 -13.54 0.34 1.93
N THR A 147 -12.72 -0.49 1.30
CA THR A 147 -13.20 -1.59 0.45
C THR A 147 -14.10 -2.55 1.23
N LEU A 148 -13.73 -2.94 2.45
CA LEU A 148 -14.53 -3.87 3.27
C LEU A 148 -15.79 -3.21 3.83
N LEU A 149 -15.71 -1.95 4.27
CA LEU A 149 -16.85 -1.17 4.75
C LEU A 149 -17.92 -0.98 3.67
N ASN A 150 -17.49 -0.80 2.42
CA ASN A 150 -18.36 -0.58 1.26
C ASN A 150 -18.85 -1.88 0.56
N ARG A 151 -18.52 -3.08 1.09
CA ARG A 151 -19.06 -4.34 0.56
C ARG A 151 -20.59 -4.36 0.61
N PRO A 152 -21.25 -4.97 -0.37
CA PRO A 152 -22.69 -5.12 -0.36
C PRO A 152 -23.20 -5.80 0.91
N THR A 153 -24.42 -5.44 1.35
CA THR A 153 -25.09 -6.11 2.46
C THR A 153 -25.20 -7.61 2.16
N GLY A 154 -24.76 -8.45 3.10
CA GLY A 154 -24.74 -9.91 2.93
C GLY A 154 -23.45 -10.48 2.34
N ALA A 155 -22.48 -9.65 1.92
CA ALA A 155 -21.17 -10.16 1.57
C ALA A 155 -20.46 -10.76 2.81
N ALA A 156 -19.82 -11.91 2.63
CA ALA A 156 -19.19 -12.66 3.73
C ALA A 156 -18.04 -11.91 4.40
N ASP A 157 -17.40 -11.00 3.67
CA ASP A 157 -16.27 -10.16 4.14
C ASP A 157 -16.68 -8.70 4.43
N ARG A 158 -17.97 -8.40 4.51
CA ARG A 158 -18.46 -7.07 4.89
C ARG A 158 -18.28 -6.84 6.37
N VAL A 159 -17.70 -5.70 6.73
CA VAL A 159 -17.57 -5.24 8.11
C VAL A 159 -18.37 -3.95 8.33
N GLN A 160 -18.75 -3.66 9.56
CA GLN A 160 -19.50 -2.44 9.93
C GLN A 160 -18.61 -1.36 10.51
N ARG A 161 -17.52 -1.76 11.17
CA ARG A 161 -16.56 -0.86 11.79
C ARG A 161 -15.15 -1.43 11.65
N VAL A 162 -14.17 -0.55 11.52
CA VAL A 162 -12.74 -0.88 11.45
C VAL A 162 -11.98 0.01 12.41
N MET A 163 -11.16 -0.57 13.26
CA MET A 163 -10.20 0.18 14.05
C MET A 163 -8.83 0.04 13.39
N ILE A 164 -8.17 1.16 13.13
CA ILE A 164 -6.79 1.22 12.63
C ILE A 164 -5.90 1.69 13.77
N LEU A 165 -4.94 0.84 14.16
CA LEU A 165 -3.90 1.19 15.12
C LEU A 165 -2.57 1.27 14.36
N ASP A 166 -2.05 2.47 14.19
CA ASP A 166 -0.78 2.74 13.52
C ASP A 166 0.33 2.87 14.58
N TRP A 167 1.34 2.00 14.48
CA TRP A 167 2.47 1.96 15.42
C TRP A 167 3.72 2.64 14.87
N ASP A 168 3.62 3.24 13.69
CA ASP A 168 4.75 3.99 13.14
C ASP A 168 5.08 5.18 14.04
N VAL A 169 6.36 5.54 14.09
CA VAL A 169 6.81 6.71 14.85
C VAL A 169 6.32 8.03 14.24
N HIS A 170 6.01 8.03 12.95
CA HIS A 170 5.48 9.19 12.25
C HIS A 170 3.95 9.21 12.32
N HIS A 171 3.40 10.41 12.36
CA HIS A 171 1.96 10.59 12.24
C HIS A 171 1.44 10.10 10.88
N GLY A 172 0.47 9.18 10.90
CA GLY A 172 -0.20 8.66 9.69
C GLY A 172 -1.23 9.65 9.13
N ASN A 173 -0.77 10.81 8.67
CA ASN A 173 -1.61 11.91 8.16
C ASN A 173 -2.54 11.48 7.02
N GLY A 174 -2.11 10.60 6.14
CA GLY A 174 -2.93 10.10 5.04
C GLY A 174 -4.10 9.26 5.55
N THR A 175 -3.86 8.38 6.53
CA THR A 175 -4.93 7.57 7.15
C THR A 175 -5.92 8.44 7.90
N GLN A 176 -5.43 9.42 8.68
CA GLN A 176 -6.30 10.39 9.37
C GLN A 176 -7.18 11.16 8.36
N ARG A 177 -6.58 11.65 7.28
CA ARG A 177 -7.28 12.43 6.25
C ARG A 177 -8.37 11.60 5.56
N ALA A 178 -8.09 10.31 5.28
CA ALA A 178 -9.02 9.41 4.61
C ALA A 178 -10.31 9.17 5.41
N PHE A 179 -10.26 9.26 6.75
CA PHE A 179 -11.37 8.96 7.64
C PHE A 179 -11.77 10.14 8.55
N TRP A 180 -11.43 11.37 8.16
CA TRP A 180 -11.69 12.56 9.00
C TRP A 180 -13.15 12.71 9.38
N ASP A 181 -14.06 12.43 8.47
CA ASP A 181 -15.51 12.53 8.63
C ASP A 181 -16.21 11.14 8.63
N ASP A 182 -15.47 10.05 8.81
CA ASP A 182 -16.00 8.67 8.82
C ASP A 182 -15.73 8.01 10.18
N ASP A 183 -16.78 7.71 10.93
CA ASP A 183 -16.73 7.12 12.27
C ASP A 183 -16.91 5.60 12.29
N ARG A 184 -16.92 4.97 11.13
CA ARG A 184 -17.04 3.51 10.98
C ARG A 184 -15.72 2.82 11.16
#